data_92c03ba0390902f782009420e9c891c6
#
_entry.id   92c03ba0390902f782009420e9c891c6
#
_cell.length_a   1.000
_cell.length_b   1.000
_cell.length_c   1.000
_cell.angle_alpha   90.00
_cell.angle_beta   90.00
_cell.angle_gamma   90.00
#
_symmetry.space_group_name_H-M   'P 1'
#
loop_
_entity.id
_entity.type
_entity.pdbx_description
1 polymer ?
#
loop_
_entity_poly.entity_id
_entity_poly.type
_entity_poly.pdbx_seq_one_letter_code
_entity_poly.pdbx_strand_id
1 'polypeptide(L)'
;MTQETRKNEIINTAAKLFKEKGYSAVTMRDLATAMGIKAASLYNHITSKQDILKAIIITIAEEFTAGMHAIMNSDASNIEKLKKIVALHINITSNNTNGMASLNNDWMHLEDQLDYYLQLRNEYETNFLSIIQRGISSLEIKANNPEIIMFSMLTTLRSLYLWIPKKEDLSANDLAHSLSEVLIEGINI
;
A
#
# COMPACT_ATOMS: atom_id res chain seq x y z
N MET A 1 -9.31 -22.61 -16.36
CA MET A 1 -9.12 -21.46 -15.45
C MET A 1 -10.28 -21.45 -14.48
N THR A 2 -10.03 -21.40 -13.20
CA THR A 2 -11.07 -21.26 -12.18
C THR A 2 -11.65 -19.83 -12.24
N GLN A 3 -12.88 -19.64 -11.76
CA GLN A 3 -13.55 -18.34 -11.74
C GLN A 3 -12.75 -17.30 -10.91
N GLU A 4 -12.11 -17.73 -9.84
CA GLU A 4 -11.21 -16.93 -8.97
C GLU A 4 -9.99 -16.41 -9.75
N THR A 5 -9.34 -17.27 -10.55
CA THR A 5 -8.17 -16.89 -11.36
C THR A 5 -8.52 -15.80 -12.37
N ARG A 6 -9.72 -15.88 -12.98
CA ARG A 6 -10.15 -14.89 -13.98
C ARG A 6 -10.49 -13.55 -13.35
N LYS A 7 -11.12 -13.54 -12.17
CA LYS A 7 -11.39 -12.31 -11.42
C LYS A 7 -10.09 -11.58 -11.06
N ASN A 8 -9.09 -12.31 -10.57
CA ASN A 8 -7.78 -11.74 -10.22
C ASN A 8 -7.06 -11.17 -11.45
N GLU A 9 -7.15 -11.83 -12.59
CA GLU A 9 -6.60 -11.32 -13.86
C GLU A 9 -7.27 -9.99 -14.28
N ILE A 10 -8.59 -9.88 -14.13
CA ILE A 10 -9.34 -8.64 -14.40
C ILE A 10 -8.86 -7.53 -13.47
N ILE A 11 -8.76 -7.80 -12.16
CA ILE A 11 -8.33 -6.84 -11.15
C ILE A 11 -6.91 -6.33 -11.45
N ASN A 12 -5.97 -7.23 -11.75
CA ASN A 12 -4.59 -6.89 -12.04
C ASN A 12 -4.45 -6.05 -13.34
N THR A 13 -5.21 -6.41 -14.37
CA THR A 13 -5.22 -5.64 -15.63
C THR A 13 -5.82 -4.25 -15.42
N ALA A 14 -6.88 -4.15 -14.62
CA ALA A 14 -7.49 -2.87 -14.29
C ALA A 14 -6.55 -1.98 -13.46
N ALA A 15 -5.87 -2.53 -12.44
CA ALA A 15 -4.89 -1.80 -11.64
C ALA A 15 -3.77 -1.20 -12.51
N LYS A 16 -3.30 -1.96 -13.50
CA LYS A 16 -2.32 -1.47 -14.48
C LYS A 16 -2.88 -0.30 -15.29
N LEU A 17 -4.09 -0.43 -15.84
CA LEU A 17 -4.72 0.64 -16.62
C LEU A 17 -5.02 1.88 -15.77
N PHE A 18 -5.46 1.72 -14.53
CA PHE A 18 -5.70 2.83 -13.60
C PHE A 18 -4.41 3.59 -13.30
N LYS A 19 -3.29 2.88 -13.08
CA LYS A 19 -1.98 3.49 -12.91
C LYS A 19 -1.52 4.28 -14.15
N GLU A 20 -1.75 3.75 -15.36
CA GLU A 20 -1.28 4.34 -16.61
C GLU A 20 -2.13 5.54 -17.06
N LYS A 21 -3.45 5.49 -16.88
CA LYS A 21 -4.42 6.45 -17.45
C LYS A 21 -5.22 7.22 -16.40
N GLY A 22 -5.16 6.82 -15.14
CA GLY A 22 -6.05 7.28 -14.06
C GLY A 22 -7.39 6.52 -14.06
N TYR A 23 -7.95 6.30 -12.86
CA TYR A 23 -9.21 5.58 -12.68
C TYR A 23 -10.35 6.17 -13.52
N SER A 24 -10.52 7.50 -13.48
CA SER A 24 -11.65 8.18 -14.14
C SER A 24 -11.67 7.99 -15.65
N ALA A 25 -10.50 7.93 -16.30
CA ALA A 25 -10.36 7.83 -17.75
C ALA A 25 -10.58 6.41 -18.29
N VAL A 26 -10.46 5.37 -17.46
CA VAL A 26 -10.59 3.97 -17.89
C VAL A 26 -12.04 3.53 -17.90
N THR A 27 -12.48 2.88 -18.97
CA THR A 27 -13.80 2.29 -19.11
C THR A 27 -13.76 0.75 -19.05
N MET A 28 -14.93 0.11 -18.82
CA MET A 28 -15.04 -1.36 -18.91
C MET A 28 -14.73 -1.88 -20.31
N ARG A 29 -14.91 -1.06 -21.36
CA ARG A 29 -14.54 -1.42 -22.74
C ARG A 29 -13.01 -1.42 -22.92
N ASP A 30 -12.32 -0.44 -22.36
CA ASP A 30 -10.85 -0.42 -22.37
C ASP A 30 -10.26 -1.64 -21.70
N LEU A 31 -10.84 -2.02 -20.56
CA LEU A 31 -10.43 -3.22 -19.83
C LEU A 31 -10.66 -4.49 -20.66
N ALA A 32 -11.85 -4.64 -21.28
CA ALA A 32 -12.14 -5.76 -22.15
C ALA A 32 -11.18 -5.85 -23.34
N THR A 33 -10.86 -4.70 -23.96
CA THR A 33 -9.91 -4.59 -25.07
C THR A 33 -8.52 -5.01 -24.63
N ALA A 34 -8.04 -4.53 -23.48
CA ALA A 34 -6.73 -4.89 -22.92
C ALA A 34 -6.61 -6.39 -22.62
N MET A 35 -7.71 -7.04 -22.27
CA MET A 35 -7.77 -8.47 -21.99
C MET A 35 -8.07 -9.34 -23.24
N GLY A 36 -8.32 -8.74 -24.40
CA GLY A 36 -8.68 -9.47 -25.63
C GLY A 36 -10.03 -10.21 -25.55
N ILE A 37 -11.00 -9.70 -24.78
CA ILE A 37 -12.32 -10.33 -24.59
C ILE A 37 -13.46 -9.36 -24.92
N LYS A 38 -14.68 -9.90 -25.05
CA LYS A 38 -15.89 -9.07 -25.19
C LYS A 38 -16.25 -8.42 -23.86
N ALA A 39 -16.70 -7.17 -23.86
CA ALA A 39 -17.13 -6.46 -22.64
C ALA A 39 -18.21 -7.24 -21.84
N ALA A 40 -19.13 -7.93 -22.52
CA ALA A 40 -20.11 -8.78 -21.86
C ALA A 40 -19.49 -9.91 -21.02
N SER A 41 -18.32 -10.42 -21.42
CA SER A 41 -17.61 -11.46 -20.66
C SER A 41 -17.04 -10.97 -19.33
N LEU A 42 -16.72 -9.67 -19.20
CA LEU A 42 -16.27 -9.08 -17.93
C LEU A 42 -17.38 -9.17 -16.87
N TYR A 43 -18.62 -8.86 -17.27
CA TYR A 43 -19.76 -8.81 -16.35
C TYR A 43 -20.16 -10.19 -15.76
N ASN A 44 -19.60 -11.28 -16.29
CA ASN A 44 -19.73 -12.62 -15.68
C ASN A 44 -18.86 -12.76 -14.41
N HIS A 45 -17.90 -11.86 -14.19
CA HIS A 45 -16.91 -11.95 -13.11
C HIS A 45 -16.90 -10.71 -12.21
N ILE A 46 -17.27 -9.55 -12.74
CA ILE A 46 -17.19 -8.24 -12.06
C ILE A 46 -18.45 -7.44 -12.42
N THR A 47 -19.08 -6.84 -11.43
CA THR A 47 -20.34 -6.11 -11.62
C THR A 47 -20.10 -4.69 -12.17
N SER A 48 -19.03 -4.02 -11.76
CA SER A 48 -18.74 -2.64 -12.15
C SER A 48 -17.24 -2.31 -12.07
N LYS A 49 -16.85 -1.16 -12.65
CA LYS A 49 -15.50 -0.60 -12.48
C LYS A 49 -15.25 -0.23 -11.02
N GLN A 50 -16.29 0.20 -10.31
CA GLN A 50 -16.25 0.53 -8.90
C GLN A 50 -15.91 -0.69 -8.04
N ASP A 51 -16.50 -1.86 -8.31
CA ASP A 51 -16.18 -3.10 -7.59
C ASP A 51 -14.72 -3.52 -7.78
N ILE A 52 -14.14 -3.23 -8.95
CA ILE A 52 -12.72 -3.47 -9.20
C ILE A 52 -11.87 -2.54 -8.32
N LEU A 53 -12.19 -1.24 -8.29
CA LEU A 53 -11.44 -0.27 -7.48
C LEU A 53 -11.51 -0.62 -5.99
N LYS A 54 -12.71 -0.97 -5.50
CA LYS A 54 -12.91 -1.44 -4.12
C LYS A 54 -12.04 -2.67 -3.83
N ALA A 55 -12.07 -3.68 -4.71
CA ALA A 55 -11.27 -4.88 -4.53
C ALA A 55 -9.77 -4.58 -4.47
N ILE A 56 -9.26 -3.63 -5.27
CA ILE A 56 -7.86 -3.24 -5.26
C ILE A 56 -7.52 -2.53 -3.95
N ILE A 57 -8.22 -1.46 -3.62
CA ILE A 57 -7.85 -0.55 -2.52
C ILE A 57 -8.11 -1.17 -1.16
N ILE A 58 -9.29 -1.79 -0.96
CA ILE A 58 -9.67 -2.35 0.35
C ILE A 58 -8.76 -3.54 0.69
N THR A 59 -8.51 -4.45 -0.26
CA THR A 59 -7.60 -5.58 -0.01
C THR A 59 -6.22 -5.11 0.46
N ILE A 60 -5.65 -4.09 -0.18
CA ILE A 60 -4.33 -3.56 0.21
C ILE A 60 -4.40 -2.85 1.57
N ALA A 61 -5.44 -2.07 1.83
CA ALA A 61 -5.62 -1.39 3.11
C ALA A 61 -5.78 -2.38 4.27
N GLU A 62 -6.55 -3.46 4.06
CA GLU A 62 -6.68 -4.55 5.03
C GLU A 62 -5.35 -5.30 5.25
N GLU A 63 -4.56 -5.52 4.19
CA GLU A 63 -3.23 -6.14 4.30
C GLU A 63 -2.28 -5.27 5.15
N PHE A 64 -2.27 -3.95 4.95
CA PHE A 64 -1.52 -3.02 5.80
C PHE A 64 -1.99 -3.07 7.25
N THR A 65 -3.30 -3.05 7.48
CA THR A 65 -3.87 -3.10 8.85
C THR A 65 -3.53 -4.41 9.55
N ALA A 66 -3.65 -5.53 8.87
CA ALA A 66 -3.26 -6.84 9.40
C ALA A 66 -1.77 -6.91 9.74
N GLY A 67 -0.90 -6.39 8.85
CA GLY A 67 0.53 -6.29 9.09
C GLY A 67 0.86 -5.39 10.28
N MET A 68 0.19 -4.24 10.42
CA MET A 68 0.36 -3.36 11.56
C MET A 68 -0.06 -4.04 12.88
N HIS A 69 -1.18 -4.75 12.90
CA HIS A 69 -1.62 -5.51 14.07
C HIS A 69 -0.57 -6.56 14.49
N ALA A 70 0.01 -7.29 13.53
CA ALA A 70 1.06 -8.25 13.82
C ALA A 70 2.31 -7.57 14.42
N ILE A 71 2.68 -6.39 13.90
CA ILE A 71 3.80 -5.59 14.42
C ILE A 71 3.50 -5.10 15.84
N MET A 72 2.31 -4.56 16.08
CA MET A 72 1.91 -4.06 17.41
C MET A 72 1.93 -5.16 18.48
N ASN A 73 1.49 -6.35 18.14
CA ASN A 73 1.42 -7.51 19.02
C ASN A 73 2.78 -8.23 19.22
N SER A 74 3.84 -7.82 18.52
CA SER A 74 5.16 -8.42 18.69
C SER A 74 5.89 -7.87 19.92
N ASP A 75 6.76 -8.67 20.54
CA ASP A 75 7.63 -8.29 21.68
C ASP A 75 8.86 -7.44 21.23
N ALA A 76 8.90 -7.01 19.98
CA ALA A 76 10.00 -6.23 19.43
C ALA A 76 10.07 -4.83 20.07
N SER A 77 11.29 -4.26 20.15
CA SER A 77 11.49 -2.87 20.55
C SER A 77 10.79 -1.89 19.59
N ASN A 78 10.61 -0.63 19.98
CA ASN A 78 9.95 0.36 19.12
C ASN A 78 10.75 0.61 17.84
N ILE A 79 12.06 0.60 17.90
CA ILE A 79 12.95 0.70 16.72
C ILE A 79 12.74 -0.50 15.78
N GLU A 80 12.70 -1.72 16.30
CA GLU A 80 12.46 -2.92 15.49
C GLU A 80 11.05 -2.93 14.88
N LYS A 81 10.05 -2.37 15.58
CA LYS A 81 8.71 -2.18 15.02
C LYS A 81 8.72 -1.21 13.85
N LEU A 82 9.48 -0.11 13.92
CA LEU A 82 9.65 0.82 12.80
C LEU A 82 10.34 0.14 11.59
N LYS A 83 11.38 -0.65 11.81
CA LYS A 83 12.03 -1.45 10.75
C LYS A 83 11.05 -2.44 10.11
N LYS A 84 10.20 -3.10 10.89
CA LYS A 84 9.14 -3.98 10.38
C LYS A 84 8.10 -3.23 9.56
N ILE A 85 7.75 -1.97 9.90
CA ILE A 85 6.87 -1.12 9.10
C ILE A 85 7.51 -0.81 7.74
N VAL A 86 8.80 -0.47 7.69
CA VAL A 86 9.52 -0.26 6.44
C VAL A 86 9.47 -1.52 5.57
N ALA A 87 9.78 -2.69 6.15
CA ALA A 87 9.74 -3.97 5.44
C ALA A 87 8.32 -4.32 4.94
N LEU A 88 7.27 -4.06 5.74
CA LEU A 88 5.87 -4.27 5.36
C LEU A 88 5.52 -3.45 4.11
N HIS A 89 5.84 -2.15 4.10
CA HIS A 89 5.58 -1.29 2.95
C HIS A 89 6.31 -1.75 1.69
N ILE A 90 7.57 -2.13 1.80
CA ILE A 90 8.37 -2.61 0.67
C ILE A 90 7.78 -3.91 0.13
N ASN A 91 7.43 -4.86 1.00
CA ASN A 91 6.86 -6.14 0.59
C ASN A 91 5.53 -5.95 -0.15
N ILE A 92 4.58 -5.23 0.43
CA ILE A 92 3.26 -4.98 -0.20
C ILE A 92 3.44 -4.21 -1.52
N THR A 93 4.29 -3.19 -1.55
CA THR A 93 4.51 -2.39 -2.76
C THR A 93 5.18 -3.19 -3.87
N SER A 94 6.19 -4.00 -3.56
CA SER A 94 6.90 -4.85 -4.54
C SER A 94 5.97 -5.87 -5.17
N ASN A 95 5.08 -6.46 -4.37
CA ASN A 95 4.12 -7.46 -4.84
C ASN A 95 2.92 -6.86 -5.58
N ASN A 96 2.58 -5.60 -5.34
CA ASN A 96 1.39 -4.96 -5.91
C ASN A 96 1.58 -3.49 -6.25
N THR A 97 2.60 -3.18 -7.06
CA THR A 97 2.96 -1.79 -7.43
C THR A 97 1.82 -1.04 -8.13
N ASN A 98 1.02 -1.74 -8.95
CA ASN A 98 -0.10 -1.11 -9.66
C ASN A 98 -1.27 -0.81 -8.72
N GLY A 99 -1.61 -1.72 -7.83
CA GLY A 99 -2.62 -1.49 -6.81
C GLY A 99 -2.23 -0.39 -5.83
N MET A 100 -0.96 -0.29 -5.46
CA MET A 100 -0.45 0.81 -4.64
C MET A 100 -0.61 2.18 -5.29
N ALA A 101 -0.55 2.28 -6.63
CA ALA A 101 -0.87 3.52 -7.32
C ALA A 101 -2.33 3.92 -7.10
N SER A 102 -3.28 2.99 -7.25
CA SER A 102 -4.71 3.25 -6.98
C SER A 102 -4.97 3.60 -5.51
N LEU A 103 -4.32 2.89 -4.55
CA LEU A 103 -4.44 3.20 -3.13
C LEU A 103 -4.02 4.65 -2.82
N ASN A 104 -2.99 5.16 -3.48
CA ASN A 104 -2.49 6.52 -3.22
C ASN A 104 -3.23 7.61 -4.00
N ASN A 105 -3.75 7.31 -5.20
CA ASN A 105 -4.27 8.33 -6.11
C ASN A 105 -5.79 8.31 -6.29
N ASP A 106 -6.44 7.14 -6.13
CA ASP A 106 -7.83 6.94 -6.54
C ASP A 106 -8.79 6.66 -5.36
N TRP A 107 -8.30 6.59 -4.10
CA TRP A 107 -9.10 6.24 -2.91
C TRP A 107 -10.34 7.12 -2.72
N MET A 108 -10.30 8.38 -3.13
CA MET A 108 -11.42 9.31 -3.05
C MET A 108 -12.64 8.89 -3.89
N HIS A 109 -12.45 7.93 -4.79
CA HIS A 109 -13.52 7.39 -5.64
C HIS A 109 -14.17 6.12 -5.06
N LEU A 110 -13.93 5.76 -3.78
CA LEU A 110 -14.43 4.53 -3.16
C LEU A 110 -15.93 4.55 -2.82
N GLU A 111 -16.62 5.68 -2.99
CA GLU A 111 -18.08 5.82 -2.74
C GLU A 111 -18.51 5.23 -1.39
N ASP A 112 -19.33 4.17 -1.39
CA ASP A 112 -19.86 3.50 -0.20
C ASP A 112 -18.81 2.81 0.68
N GLN A 113 -17.60 2.57 0.19
CA GLN A 113 -16.47 2.01 0.96
C GLN A 113 -15.48 3.06 1.46
N LEU A 114 -15.74 4.34 1.19
CA LEU A 114 -14.83 5.42 1.58
C LEU A 114 -14.64 5.50 3.09
N ASP A 115 -15.72 5.45 3.86
CA ASP A 115 -15.66 5.55 5.32
C ASP A 115 -14.88 4.35 5.91
N TYR A 116 -15.09 3.16 5.39
CA TYR A 116 -14.34 1.97 5.83
C TYR A 116 -12.85 2.10 5.52
N TYR A 117 -12.48 2.55 4.32
CA TYR A 117 -11.08 2.81 3.98
C TYR A 117 -10.45 3.86 4.90
N LEU A 118 -11.15 4.98 5.17
CA LEU A 118 -10.66 6.02 6.05
C LEU A 118 -10.49 5.53 7.49
N GLN A 119 -11.35 4.63 7.96
CA GLN A 119 -11.21 3.96 9.25
C GLN A 119 -9.92 3.12 9.31
N LEU A 120 -9.67 2.25 8.33
CA LEU A 120 -8.45 1.44 8.24
C LEU A 120 -7.20 2.31 8.20
N ARG A 121 -7.21 3.36 7.40
CA ARG A 121 -6.12 4.32 7.28
C ARG A 121 -5.83 5.04 8.60
N ASN A 122 -6.86 5.54 9.27
CA ASN A 122 -6.72 6.23 10.56
C ASN A 122 -6.20 5.29 11.64
N GLU A 123 -6.69 4.06 11.70
CA GLU A 123 -6.20 3.04 12.63
C GLU A 123 -4.70 2.75 12.40
N TYR A 124 -4.30 2.57 11.13
CA TYR A 124 -2.90 2.37 10.76
C TYR A 124 -2.01 3.53 11.21
N GLU A 125 -2.40 4.78 10.91
CA GLU A 125 -1.64 5.98 11.26
C GLU A 125 -1.57 6.18 12.80
N THR A 126 -2.65 5.90 13.52
CA THR A 126 -2.71 5.95 15.00
C THR A 126 -1.75 4.93 15.62
N ASN A 127 -1.71 3.70 15.14
CA ASN A 127 -0.80 2.68 15.61
C ASN A 127 0.65 3.03 15.31
N PHE A 128 0.93 3.55 14.13
CA PHE A 128 2.27 4.01 13.77
C PHE A 128 2.75 5.13 14.71
N LEU A 129 1.92 6.15 14.92
CA LEU A 129 2.21 7.26 15.82
C LEU A 129 2.46 6.76 17.26
N SER A 130 1.68 5.79 17.74
CA SER A 130 1.85 5.18 19.07
C SER A 130 3.22 4.51 19.23
N ILE A 131 3.73 3.82 18.20
CA ILE A 131 5.07 3.21 18.24
C ILE A 131 6.14 4.30 18.41
N ILE A 132 6.05 5.39 17.65
CA ILE A 132 7.00 6.51 17.74
C ILE A 132 6.96 7.17 19.13
N GLN A 133 5.76 7.46 19.64
CA GLN A 133 5.57 8.07 20.97
C GLN A 133 6.13 7.20 22.09
N ARG A 134 5.89 5.89 22.03
CA ARG A 134 6.47 4.93 23.00
C ARG A 134 7.99 4.89 22.90
N GLY A 135 8.54 4.88 21.68
CA GLY A 135 9.99 4.90 21.46
C GLY A 135 10.65 6.17 21.97
N ILE A 136 10.00 7.32 21.88
CA ILE A 136 10.49 8.58 22.48
C ILE A 136 10.44 8.49 24.01
N SER A 137 9.34 7.96 24.57
CA SER A 137 9.16 7.82 26.02
C SER A 137 10.13 6.83 26.65
N SER A 138 10.51 5.77 25.91
CA SER A 138 11.50 4.77 26.34
C SER A 138 12.95 5.14 26.01
N LEU A 139 13.18 6.35 25.44
CA LEU A 139 14.50 6.84 25.01
C LEU A 139 15.17 6.01 23.89
N GLU A 140 14.40 5.20 23.17
CA GLU A 140 14.86 4.51 21.96
C GLU A 140 14.93 5.45 20.75
N ILE A 141 14.07 6.47 20.72
CA ILE A 141 13.96 7.46 19.65
C ILE A 141 14.28 8.84 20.23
N LYS A 142 15.06 9.63 19.50
CA LYS A 142 15.37 11.02 19.90
C LYS A 142 14.09 11.83 20.08
N ALA A 143 14.06 12.66 21.12
CA ALA A 143 12.94 13.56 21.38
C ALA A 143 12.78 14.56 20.22
N ASN A 144 11.75 14.33 19.41
CA ASN A 144 11.35 15.17 18.30
C ASN A 144 9.81 15.11 18.19
N ASN A 145 9.21 15.93 17.33
CA ASN A 145 7.76 15.85 17.10
C ASN A 145 7.41 14.52 16.42
N PRO A 146 6.60 13.66 17.08
CA PRO A 146 6.30 12.33 16.56
C PRO A 146 5.49 12.35 15.26
N GLU A 147 4.68 13.40 15.03
CA GLU A 147 3.92 13.55 13.78
C GLU A 147 4.85 13.88 12.61
N ILE A 148 5.92 14.66 12.83
CA ILE A 148 6.91 14.95 11.80
C ILE A 148 7.70 13.70 11.43
N ILE A 149 8.08 12.88 12.43
CA ILE A 149 8.76 11.60 12.20
C ILE A 149 7.84 10.69 11.36
N MET A 150 6.59 10.50 11.77
CA MET A 150 5.62 9.70 11.02
C MET A 150 5.41 10.23 9.60
N PHE A 151 5.21 11.53 9.43
CA PHE A 151 5.02 12.15 8.12
C PHE A 151 6.20 11.88 7.19
N SER A 152 7.43 12.08 7.66
CA SER A 152 8.65 11.85 6.87
C SER A 152 8.76 10.40 6.40
N MET A 153 8.57 9.45 7.33
CA MET A 153 8.62 8.02 7.01
C MET A 153 7.49 7.62 6.05
N LEU A 154 6.25 7.99 6.39
CA LEU A 154 5.07 7.54 5.65
C LEU A 154 5.01 8.12 4.24
N THR A 155 5.44 9.37 4.04
CA THR A 155 5.51 9.99 2.70
C THR A 155 6.51 9.23 1.82
N THR A 156 7.68 8.91 2.33
CA THR A 156 8.67 8.11 1.62
C THR A 156 8.13 6.73 1.27
N LEU A 157 7.56 6.03 2.26
CA LEU A 157 7.04 4.67 2.09
C LEU A 157 5.86 4.62 1.10
N ARG A 158 4.96 5.60 1.12
CA ARG A 158 3.85 5.70 0.18
C ARG A 158 4.31 5.98 -1.25
N SER A 159 5.48 6.58 -1.46
CA SER A 159 6.02 6.90 -2.78
C SER A 159 6.78 5.74 -3.44
N LEU A 160 7.02 4.65 -2.73
CA LEU A 160 7.80 3.49 -3.22
C LEU A 160 7.26 2.90 -4.53
N TYR A 161 5.94 2.95 -4.77
CA TYR A 161 5.33 2.44 -6.01
C TYR A 161 5.79 3.20 -7.28
N LEU A 162 6.31 4.42 -7.12
CA LEU A 162 6.89 5.22 -8.21
C LEU A 162 8.37 4.89 -8.43
N TRP A 163 9.05 4.42 -7.39
CA TRP A 163 10.50 4.27 -7.37
C TRP A 163 10.95 2.82 -7.60
N ILE A 164 10.35 1.83 -6.92
CA ILE A 164 10.71 0.41 -7.02
C ILE A 164 10.74 -0.09 -8.48
N PRO A 165 9.75 0.20 -9.35
CA PRO A 165 9.76 -0.31 -10.73
C PRO A 165 10.94 0.15 -11.59
N LYS A 166 11.70 1.15 -11.13
CA LYS A 166 12.85 1.71 -11.85
C LYS A 166 14.19 1.10 -11.38
N LYS A 167 14.14 0.14 -10.44
CA LYS A 167 15.32 -0.41 -9.74
C LYS A 167 15.30 -1.93 -9.84
N GLU A 168 15.76 -2.43 -11.00
CA GLU A 168 15.74 -3.86 -11.31
C GLU A 168 16.78 -4.66 -10.50
N ASP A 169 17.88 -4.02 -10.09
CA ASP A 169 19.02 -4.69 -9.42
C ASP A 169 18.93 -4.66 -7.87
N LEU A 170 17.88 -4.06 -7.29
CA LEU A 170 17.76 -3.91 -5.85
C LEU A 170 16.76 -4.90 -5.27
N SER A 171 17.24 -5.84 -4.45
CA SER A 171 16.35 -6.78 -3.77
C SER A 171 15.46 -6.06 -2.72
N ALA A 172 14.29 -6.63 -2.45
CA ALA A 172 13.39 -6.09 -1.41
C ALA A 172 14.07 -6.07 -0.02
N ASN A 173 14.91 -7.05 0.29
CA ASN A 173 15.63 -7.11 1.56
C ASN A 173 16.71 -6.02 1.66
N ASP A 174 17.50 -5.82 0.61
CA ASP A 174 18.52 -4.77 0.60
C ASP A 174 17.88 -3.38 0.68
N LEU A 175 16.76 -3.19 -0.02
CA LEU A 175 15.98 -1.96 0.07
C LEU A 175 15.43 -1.75 1.49
N ALA A 176 14.89 -2.78 2.13
CA ALA A 176 14.36 -2.68 3.48
C ALA A 176 15.45 -2.33 4.50
N HIS A 177 16.63 -2.94 4.35
CA HIS A 177 17.78 -2.63 5.20
C HIS A 177 18.23 -1.17 5.02
N SER A 178 18.61 -0.80 3.80
CA SER A 178 19.14 0.54 3.51
C SER A 178 18.13 1.66 3.80
N LEU A 179 16.85 1.44 3.48
CA LEU A 179 15.82 2.44 3.75
C LEU A 179 15.54 2.58 5.25
N SER A 180 15.64 1.49 6.02
CA SER A 180 15.53 1.53 7.47
C SER A 180 16.70 2.32 8.10
N GLU A 181 17.93 2.11 7.64
CA GLU A 181 19.09 2.91 8.09
C GLU A 181 18.83 4.40 7.85
N VAL A 182 18.46 4.79 6.64
CA VAL A 182 18.22 6.19 6.29
C VAL A 182 17.07 6.81 7.10
N LEU A 183 15.92 6.11 7.21
CA LEU A 183 14.72 6.68 7.82
C LEU A 183 14.73 6.67 9.35
N ILE A 184 15.44 5.73 9.97
CA ILE A 184 15.41 5.51 11.42
C ILE A 184 16.73 5.96 12.07
N GLU A 185 17.86 5.63 11.50
CA GLU A 185 19.17 5.95 12.04
C GLU A 185 19.70 7.31 11.51
N GLY A 186 19.22 7.73 10.35
CA GLY A 186 19.62 8.97 9.69
C GLY A 186 20.86 8.77 8.81
N ILE A 187 21.42 9.88 8.33
CA ILE A 187 22.59 9.91 7.44
C ILE A 187 23.88 10.39 8.14
N ASN A 188 23.81 10.68 9.44
CA ASN A 188 24.98 11.08 10.23
C ASN A 188 25.72 9.84 10.74
N ILE A 189 27.04 9.88 10.65
CA ILE A 189 27.97 8.92 11.25
C ILE A 189 28.07 9.16 12.76
#